data_8c9ff3ab85356b33d21c4fc0eb1840d7
#
_entry.id   8c9ff3ab85356b33d21c4fc0eb1840d7
#
_cell.length_a   1.000
_cell.length_b   1.000
_cell.length_c   1.000
_cell.angle_alpha   90.00
_cell.angle_beta   90.00
_cell.angle_gamma   90.00
#
_symmetry.space_group_name_H-M   'P 1'
#
loop_
_entity.id
_entity.type
_entity.pdbx_description
1 polymer ?
#
loop_
_entity_poly.entity_id
_entity_poly.type
_entity_poly.pdbx_seq_one_letter_code
_entity_poly.pdbx_strand_id
1 'polypeptide(L)'
;GLITSRLTDVPGSSRYVDQSVVVYSNEAKTQLLDVPAELVREHGAVSEPVGLAMAEGIKAKAHAGVGVGVTGIAGPTGGSPEKPVGTVVVAAVTDSERRVRTFRFFGERELVKFQASQAALDMVRRMLQV
;
A
#
# COMPACT_ATOMS: atom_id res chain seq x y z
N GLY A 1 -5.77 -5.69 -4.60
CA GLY A 1 -7.17 -5.65 -4.12
C GLY A 1 -7.42 -6.47 -2.85
N LEU A 2 -6.41 -7.13 -2.29
CA LEU A 2 -6.62 -8.04 -1.16
C LEU A 2 -7.05 -7.32 0.13
N ILE A 3 -6.52 -6.14 0.41
CA ILE A 3 -6.92 -5.37 1.60
C ILE A 3 -8.42 -5.06 1.54
N THR A 4 -8.88 -4.57 0.41
CA THR A 4 -10.31 -4.28 0.21
C THR A 4 -11.15 -5.55 0.30
N SER A 5 -10.69 -6.63 -0.30
CA SER A 5 -11.37 -7.91 -0.20
C SER A 5 -11.57 -8.34 1.25
N ARG A 6 -10.54 -8.21 2.06
CA ARG A 6 -10.60 -8.58 3.49
C ARG A 6 -11.50 -7.65 4.30
N LEU A 7 -11.42 -6.35 4.04
CA LEU A 7 -12.29 -5.38 4.73
C LEU A 7 -13.76 -5.60 4.41
N THR A 8 -14.04 -5.91 3.15
CA THR A 8 -15.43 -6.09 2.71
C THR A 8 -16.02 -7.46 3.06
N ASP A 9 -15.23 -8.37 3.63
CA ASP A 9 -15.74 -9.58 4.24
C ASP A 9 -16.60 -9.28 5.48
N VAL A 10 -16.43 -8.09 6.06
CA VAL A 10 -17.17 -7.69 7.26
C VAL A 10 -18.45 -6.97 6.85
N PRO A 11 -19.65 -7.48 7.22
CA PRO A 11 -20.89 -6.80 6.92
C PRO A 11 -20.92 -5.38 7.52
N GLY A 12 -21.41 -4.43 6.74
CA GLY A 12 -21.44 -3.03 7.16
C GLY A 12 -20.19 -2.24 6.82
N SER A 13 -19.20 -2.86 6.19
CA SER A 13 -17.95 -2.19 5.82
C SER A 13 -18.16 -1.03 4.83
N SER A 14 -19.26 -1.03 4.08
CA SER A 14 -19.59 0.07 3.15
C SER A 14 -19.72 1.42 3.84
N ARG A 15 -19.87 1.44 5.16
CA ARG A 15 -19.94 2.70 5.92
C ARG A 15 -18.57 3.37 6.09
N TYR A 16 -17.47 2.64 5.91
CA TYR A 16 -16.14 3.20 6.09
C TYR A 16 -15.17 2.88 4.95
N VAL A 17 -15.44 1.87 4.13
CA VAL A 17 -14.64 1.60 2.94
C VAL A 17 -15.20 2.42 1.80
N ASP A 18 -14.44 3.41 1.36
CA ASP A 18 -14.87 4.33 0.32
C ASP A 18 -14.40 3.87 -1.05
N GLN A 19 -13.10 3.90 -1.25
CA GLN A 19 -12.52 3.76 -2.57
C GLN A 19 -11.21 3.00 -2.52
N SER A 20 -10.97 2.19 -3.52
CA SER A 20 -9.78 1.37 -3.61
C SER A 20 -9.41 1.20 -5.08
N VAL A 21 -8.13 1.31 -5.37
CA VAL A 21 -7.62 1.14 -6.73
C VAL A 21 -6.42 0.20 -6.73
N VAL A 22 -6.28 -0.55 -7.80
CA VAL A 22 -5.12 -1.40 -8.03
C VAL A 22 -4.29 -0.74 -9.14
N VAL A 23 -3.21 -0.09 -8.74
CA VAL A 23 -2.33 0.67 -9.65
C VAL A 23 -1.10 -0.19 -9.98
N TYR A 24 -1.31 -1.18 -10.79
CA TYR A 24 -0.32 -2.22 -11.03
C TYR A 24 0.92 -1.72 -11.78
N SER A 25 0.74 -0.80 -12.73
CA SER A 25 1.83 -0.21 -13.49
C SER A 25 2.32 1.09 -12.86
N ASN A 26 3.51 1.53 -13.24
CA ASN A 26 4.03 2.82 -12.79
C ASN A 26 3.17 3.97 -13.32
N GLU A 27 2.71 3.86 -14.57
CA GLU A 27 1.84 4.85 -15.19
C GLU A 27 0.52 4.98 -14.44
N ALA A 28 -0.06 3.87 -14.01
CA ALA A 28 -1.32 3.88 -13.26
C ALA A 28 -1.15 4.59 -11.91
N LYS A 29 -0.01 4.44 -11.26
CA LYS A 29 0.27 5.15 -10.01
C LYS A 29 0.19 6.67 -10.21
N THR A 30 0.75 7.15 -11.29
CA THR A 30 0.72 8.57 -11.64
C THR A 30 -0.68 9.01 -12.07
N GLN A 31 -1.32 8.27 -12.95
CA GLN A 31 -2.63 8.62 -13.51
C GLN A 31 -3.74 8.62 -12.46
N LEU A 32 -3.77 7.61 -11.60
CA LEU A 32 -4.89 7.42 -10.67
C LEU A 32 -4.63 7.99 -9.29
N LEU A 33 -3.39 8.05 -8.85
CA LEU A 33 -3.06 8.49 -7.49
C LEU A 33 -2.18 9.74 -7.46
N ASP A 34 -1.88 10.33 -8.61
CA ASP A 34 -1.02 11.50 -8.71
C ASP A 34 0.38 11.30 -8.12
N VAL A 35 0.86 10.06 -8.12
CA VAL A 35 2.25 9.78 -7.72
C VAL A 35 3.16 10.42 -8.76
N PRO A 36 4.09 11.31 -8.36
CA PRO A 36 4.99 11.93 -9.33
C PRO A 36 5.82 10.89 -10.07
N ALA A 37 5.84 10.96 -11.41
CA ALA A 37 6.64 10.05 -12.23
C ALA A 37 8.13 10.14 -11.89
N GLU A 38 8.60 11.33 -11.54
CA GLU A 38 9.97 11.57 -11.06
C GLU A 38 10.31 10.74 -9.83
N LEU A 39 9.37 10.65 -8.91
CA LEU A 39 9.56 9.92 -7.65
C LEU A 39 9.75 8.43 -7.93
N VAL A 40 8.97 7.89 -8.86
CA VAL A 40 9.07 6.48 -9.27
C VAL A 40 10.41 6.23 -9.97
N ARG A 41 10.85 7.14 -10.84
CA ARG A 41 12.14 7.01 -11.52
C ARG A 41 13.31 7.06 -10.55
N GLU A 42 13.26 7.96 -9.59
CA GLU A 42 14.34 8.19 -8.64
C GLU A 42 14.47 7.06 -7.61
N HIS A 43 13.35 6.62 -7.06
CA HIS A 43 13.36 5.67 -5.93
C HIS A 43 12.91 4.26 -6.30
N GLY A 44 12.31 4.07 -7.47
CA GLY A 44 11.69 2.82 -7.85
C GLY A 44 10.28 2.70 -7.29
N ALA A 45 9.48 1.84 -7.89
CA ALA A 45 8.08 1.65 -7.49
C ALA A 45 7.98 1.11 -6.05
N VAL A 46 8.89 0.22 -5.67
CA VAL A 46 8.90 -0.37 -4.31
C VAL A 46 9.85 0.43 -3.44
N SER A 47 9.33 1.52 -2.89
CA SER A 47 10.10 2.44 -2.06
C SER A 47 9.17 3.16 -1.10
N GLU A 48 9.73 3.65 0.01
CA GLU A 48 8.94 4.37 1.01
C GLU A 48 8.35 5.67 0.47
N PRO A 49 9.09 6.49 -0.32
CA PRO A 49 8.48 7.69 -0.90
C PRO A 49 7.30 7.38 -1.82
N VAL A 50 7.39 6.33 -2.64
CA VAL A 50 6.28 5.94 -3.52
C VAL A 50 5.11 5.38 -2.73
N GLY A 51 5.36 4.54 -1.73
CA GLY A 51 4.31 4.03 -0.84
C GLY A 51 3.53 5.14 -0.16
N LEU A 52 4.24 6.14 0.39
CA LEU A 52 3.61 7.31 1.02
C LEU A 52 2.81 8.12 0.00
N ALA A 53 3.36 8.37 -1.19
CA ALA A 53 2.65 9.12 -2.23
C ALA A 53 1.38 8.40 -2.66
N MET A 54 1.39 7.06 -2.72
CA MET A 54 0.19 6.27 -3.02
C MET A 54 -0.88 6.44 -1.93
N ALA A 55 -0.48 6.35 -0.67
CA ALA A 55 -1.40 6.52 0.46
C ALA A 55 -2.02 7.92 0.49
N GLU A 56 -1.21 8.93 0.28
CA GLU A 56 -1.68 10.32 0.20
C GLU A 56 -2.61 10.54 -0.98
N GLY A 57 -2.26 9.95 -2.13
CA GLY A 57 -3.05 10.08 -3.35
C GLY A 57 -4.46 9.52 -3.19
N ILE A 58 -4.59 8.31 -2.66
CA ILE A 58 -5.92 7.70 -2.47
C ILE A 58 -6.71 8.44 -1.40
N LYS A 59 -6.08 8.86 -0.31
CA LYS A 59 -6.75 9.64 0.73
C LYS A 59 -7.33 10.93 0.16
N ALA A 60 -6.58 11.65 -0.65
CA ALA A 60 -7.01 12.90 -1.25
C ALA A 60 -8.15 12.69 -2.25
N LYS A 61 -8.02 11.70 -3.12
CA LYS A 61 -9.03 11.43 -4.15
C LYS A 61 -10.36 10.97 -3.57
N ALA A 62 -10.31 10.17 -2.54
CA ALA A 62 -11.51 9.65 -1.87
C ALA A 62 -12.08 10.62 -0.83
N HIS A 63 -11.38 11.69 -0.51
CA HIS A 63 -11.72 12.57 0.61
C HIS A 63 -11.89 11.77 1.91
N ALA A 64 -11.04 10.77 2.10
CA ALA A 64 -11.14 9.85 3.22
C ALA A 64 -10.31 10.33 4.41
N GLY A 65 -10.61 9.80 5.58
CA GLY A 65 -9.83 10.07 6.79
C GLY A 65 -8.53 9.28 6.84
N VAL A 66 -8.45 8.16 6.13
CA VAL A 66 -7.27 7.30 6.09
C VAL A 66 -6.99 6.88 4.65
N GLY A 67 -5.73 6.94 4.25
CA GLY A 67 -5.24 6.38 3.00
C GLY A 67 -4.18 5.33 3.27
N VAL A 68 -4.19 4.26 2.49
CA VAL A 68 -3.22 3.17 2.62
C VAL A 68 -2.59 2.91 1.26
N GLY A 69 -1.26 2.79 1.23
CA GLY A 69 -0.50 2.42 0.03
C GLY A 69 0.34 1.18 0.28
N VAL A 70 0.29 0.25 -0.65
CA VAL A 70 1.12 -0.96 -0.59
C VAL A 70 1.77 -1.16 -1.95
N THR A 71 3.07 -1.32 -1.95
CA THR A 71 3.86 -1.60 -3.15
C THR A 71 4.93 -2.63 -2.81
N GLY A 72 5.09 -3.65 -3.63
CA GLY A 72 5.99 -4.72 -3.25
C GLY A 72 6.33 -5.69 -4.38
N ILE A 73 7.19 -6.63 -4.04
CA ILE A 73 7.68 -7.68 -4.93
C ILE A 73 7.24 -9.02 -4.35
N ALA A 74 6.15 -9.54 -4.88
CA ALA A 74 5.56 -10.78 -4.36
C ALA A 74 6.35 -12.03 -4.77
N GLY A 75 7.06 -11.97 -5.89
CA GLY A 75 7.82 -13.09 -6.41
C GLY A 75 6.98 -14.06 -7.24
N PRO A 76 7.58 -15.16 -7.69
CA PRO A 76 8.95 -15.61 -7.45
C PRO A 76 10.03 -14.81 -8.18
N THR A 77 9.65 -13.97 -9.14
CA THR A 77 10.58 -13.16 -9.93
C THR A 77 10.54 -11.69 -9.52
N GLY A 78 11.45 -10.89 -10.03
CA GLY A 78 11.41 -9.43 -9.92
C GLY A 78 12.26 -8.82 -8.81
N GLY A 79 12.92 -9.61 -8.00
CA GLY A 79 13.77 -9.10 -6.93
C GLY A 79 15.15 -8.66 -7.41
N SER A 80 15.81 -7.87 -6.58
CA SER A 80 17.21 -7.46 -6.75
C SER A 80 17.94 -7.63 -5.41
N PRO A 81 19.29 -7.51 -5.39
CA PRO A 81 20.02 -7.56 -4.12
C PRO A 81 19.56 -6.51 -3.11
N GLU A 82 19.22 -5.30 -3.56
CA GLU A 82 18.78 -4.20 -2.70
C GLU A 82 17.31 -4.37 -2.30
N LYS A 83 16.50 -4.92 -3.21
CA LYS A 83 15.06 -5.13 -2.98
C LYS A 83 14.70 -6.56 -3.36
N PRO A 84 15.05 -7.53 -2.51
CA PRO A 84 14.79 -8.93 -2.84
C PRO A 84 13.30 -9.25 -2.85
N VAL A 85 12.95 -10.40 -3.45
CA VAL A 85 11.58 -10.91 -3.42
C VAL A 85 11.07 -10.94 -1.98
N GLY A 86 9.86 -10.49 -1.75
CA GLY A 86 9.26 -10.35 -0.43
C GLY A 86 9.40 -8.95 0.17
N THR A 87 10.13 -8.05 -0.50
CA THR A 87 10.20 -6.65 -0.08
C THR A 87 8.85 -5.98 -0.35
N VAL A 88 8.24 -5.46 0.69
CA VAL A 88 6.94 -4.78 0.61
C VAL A 88 7.00 -3.52 1.44
N VAL A 89 6.59 -2.41 0.84
CA VAL A 89 6.43 -1.13 1.52
C VAL A 89 4.96 -0.94 1.83
N VAL A 90 4.65 -0.64 3.08
CA VAL A 90 3.31 -0.33 3.56
C VAL A 90 3.33 1.09 4.10
N ALA A 91 2.42 1.91 3.63
CA ALA A 91 2.24 3.27 4.12
C ALA A 91 0.78 3.51 4.50
N ALA A 92 0.57 4.28 5.54
CA ALA A 92 -0.76 4.73 5.94
C ALA A 92 -0.68 6.18 6.41
N VAL A 93 -1.67 6.96 6.01
CA VAL A 93 -1.73 8.39 6.34
C VAL A 93 -3.11 8.74 6.87
N THR A 94 -3.13 9.60 7.87
CA THR A 94 -4.35 10.23 8.40
C THR A 94 -4.18 11.75 8.29
N ASP A 95 -5.13 12.52 8.80
CA ASP A 95 -5.01 13.98 8.81
C ASP A 95 -3.85 14.46 9.69
N SER A 96 -3.44 13.65 10.68
CA SER A 96 -2.45 14.05 11.69
C SER A 96 -1.18 13.22 11.68
N GLU A 97 -1.14 12.09 10.97
CA GLU A 97 -0.02 11.16 11.06
C GLU A 97 0.28 10.50 9.72
N ARG A 98 1.56 10.22 9.51
CA ARG A 98 2.05 9.47 8.35
C ARG A 98 2.95 8.37 8.86
N ARG A 99 2.70 7.14 8.46
CA ARG A 99 3.57 6.00 8.77
C ARG A 99 3.94 5.28 7.49
N VAL A 100 5.19 4.85 7.44
CA VAL A 100 5.67 4.02 6.34
C VAL A 100 6.68 3.03 6.89
N ARG A 101 6.66 1.83 6.36
CA ARG A 101 7.61 0.79 6.76
C ARG A 101 7.90 -0.14 5.60
N THR A 102 9.17 -0.54 5.48
CA THR A 102 9.59 -1.58 4.56
C THR A 102 9.69 -2.90 5.30
N PHE A 103 9.01 -3.91 4.77
CA PHE A 103 9.03 -5.28 5.31
C PHE A 103 9.80 -6.18 4.36
N ARG A 104 10.32 -7.24 4.91
CA ARG A 104 10.85 -8.35 4.14
C ARG A 104 10.07 -9.61 4.54
N PHE A 105 9.11 -10.00 3.69
CA PHE A 105 8.30 -11.18 3.94
C PHE A 105 8.92 -12.41 3.27
N PHE A 106 8.62 -13.57 3.80
CA PHE A 106 9.11 -14.85 3.30
C PHE A 106 7.94 -15.73 2.90
N GLY A 107 8.20 -16.65 1.97
CA GLY A 107 7.20 -17.57 1.48
C GLY A 107 6.85 -17.34 0.02
N GLU A 108 5.90 -18.11 -0.46
CA GLU A 108 5.41 -18.01 -1.82
C GLU A 108 4.61 -16.73 -2.04
N ARG A 109 4.35 -16.42 -3.29
CA ARG A 109 3.64 -15.20 -3.70
C ARG A 109 2.35 -14.95 -2.93
N GLU A 110 1.52 -15.96 -2.76
CA GLU A 110 0.25 -15.81 -2.02
C GLU A 110 0.49 -15.43 -0.56
N LEU A 111 1.49 -16.04 0.07
CA LEU A 111 1.81 -15.75 1.46
C LEU A 111 2.38 -14.34 1.62
N VAL A 112 3.22 -13.89 0.70
CA VAL A 112 3.74 -12.52 0.70
C VAL A 112 2.58 -11.53 0.61
N LYS A 113 1.65 -11.75 -0.31
CA LYS A 113 0.46 -10.89 -0.46
C LYS A 113 -0.39 -10.88 0.81
N PHE A 114 -0.61 -12.02 1.43
CA PHE A 114 -1.38 -12.11 2.66
C PHE A 114 -0.70 -11.36 3.80
N GLN A 115 0.59 -11.59 4.00
CA GLN A 115 1.36 -10.91 5.04
C GLN A 115 1.37 -9.40 4.83
N ALA A 116 1.46 -8.94 3.58
CA ALA A 116 1.40 -7.52 3.25
C ALA A 116 0.04 -6.92 3.66
N SER A 117 -1.06 -7.61 3.35
CA SER A 117 -2.38 -7.15 3.75
C SER A 117 -2.54 -7.11 5.27
N GLN A 118 -2.00 -8.10 5.95
CA GLN A 118 -2.05 -8.16 7.42
C GLN A 118 -1.27 -7.01 8.04
N ALA A 119 -0.07 -6.74 7.54
CA ALA A 119 0.76 -5.64 8.03
C ALA A 119 0.08 -4.27 7.81
N ALA A 120 -0.56 -4.09 6.66
CA ALA A 120 -1.26 -2.85 6.35
C ALA A 120 -2.46 -2.64 7.27
N LEU A 121 -3.28 -3.65 7.46
CA LEU A 121 -4.43 -3.58 8.36
C LEU A 121 -3.99 -3.35 9.81
N ASP A 122 -2.93 -3.99 10.25
CA ASP A 122 -2.39 -3.79 11.61
C ASP A 122 -1.84 -2.37 11.78
N MET A 123 -1.16 -1.84 10.78
CA MET A 123 -0.66 -0.46 10.83
C MET A 123 -1.80 0.53 11.01
N VAL A 124 -2.88 0.40 10.23
CA VAL A 124 -4.06 1.26 10.35
C VAL A 124 -4.71 1.11 11.71
N ARG A 125 -4.89 -0.14 12.16
CA ARG A 125 -5.47 -0.42 13.49
C ARG A 125 -4.71 0.31 14.59
N ARG A 126 -3.38 0.25 14.56
CA ARG A 126 -2.53 0.91 15.56
C ARG A 126 -2.60 2.43 15.47
N MET A 127 -2.72 2.98 14.28
CA MET A 127 -2.85 4.43 14.09
C MET A 127 -4.17 4.97 14.60
N LEU A 128 -5.25 4.18 14.47
CA LEU A 128 -6.59 4.58 14.90
C LEU A 128 -6.91 4.20 16.35
N GLN A 129 -6.05 3.44 16.97
CA GLN A 129 -6.25 2.98 18.34
C GLN A 129 -6.07 4.13 19.33
N VAL A 130 -7.04 4.28 20.18
CA VAL A 130 -7.03 5.29 21.24
C VAL A 130 -6.94 4.62 22.61
#